data_5e4255d89b0817636d1e0d466bad16d7
#
_entry.id   5e4255d89b0817636d1e0d466bad16d7
#
_cell.length_a   1.000
_cell.length_b   1.000
_cell.length_c   1.000
_cell.angle_alpha   90.00
_cell.angle_beta   90.00
_cell.angle_gamma   90.00
#
_symmetry.space_group_name_H-M   'P 1'
#
loop_
_entity.id
_entity.type
_entity.pdbx_description
1 polymer ?
#
loop_
_entity_poly.entity_id
_entity_poly.type
_entity_poly.pdbx_seq_one_letter_code
_entity_poly.pdbx_strand_id
1 'polypeptide(L)'
;MLTELFIIASLETQIVAEVLKPRLENHGIAVKEGAAMTLFLELDKSLEPDTYVMEDIQGGWRLRAPALAELFNGAGRFLHESRYTANGMEPWSGRGEFKLFKPLRAIYFATHFFNFYHVAPMEEIKTYLEDLALWGFNTLAFWYDLHHFHSFDDPAAVAFRERLTGFANIARSLGMKLFYLIVSNEAYADSPAELRAIKEGGARGGWYDSQICPSKPGGMDYLKEQFEQNCRGFIASLKPDYVTIWPYDQGGCGCELCKPWGGNAYLKIYEAFRPIGEKYFPQAKWIVSFWFCNDEEWRLGLEKRKNNPNYCEYIMEEIPVFKERPPKGTPLLGFPEISMNQSPWGGFGIAPQPNRYQKQWDDRKAELSGGYPYSEGIFEDLHKAMFAQFYSYDRPALETIRIYAAYHFGENVADQVVDLTKLLEMNHDLPRKAGWFLDTHPTVINWLLQNIKPLEGWPHVKNAYGLAKAIDTQLPDDVRASWRWRIILLRTVIDMEFAEHGGLPTAACDKAFAELIQIYHAQRSHAWVKSPISKRYKP
;
A
#
# COMPACT_ATOMS: atom_id res chain seq x y z
N MET A 1 6.84 -24.80 -26.11
CA MET A 1 7.47 -24.07 -25.00
C MET A 1 8.41 -23.04 -25.58
N LEU A 2 8.30 -21.81 -25.14
CA LEU A 2 9.12 -20.69 -25.57
C LEU A 2 10.34 -20.57 -24.65
N THR A 3 11.53 -20.57 -25.23
CA THR A 3 12.80 -20.39 -24.46
C THR A 3 13.44 -19.03 -24.74
N GLU A 4 12.95 -18.35 -25.78
CA GLU A 4 13.46 -17.08 -26.23
C GLU A 4 12.30 -16.17 -26.64
N LEU A 5 12.43 -14.87 -26.34
CA LEU A 5 11.46 -13.83 -26.73
C LEU A 5 12.22 -12.59 -27.17
N PHE A 6 11.72 -11.91 -28.20
CA PHE A 6 12.13 -10.57 -28.53
C PHE A 6 11.06 -9.57 -28.09
N ILE A 7 11.44 -8.50 -27.40
CA ILE A 7 10.54 -7.42 -27.02
C ILE A 7 10.87 -6.21 -27.88
N ILE A 8 9.88 -5.72 -28.61
CA ILE A 8 9.98 -4.50 -29.42
C ILE A 8 9.17 -3.40 -28.74
N ALA A 9 9.82 -2.30 -28.43
CA ALA A 9 9.25 -1.15 -27.77
C ALA A 9 9.68 0.14 -28.49
N SER A 10 8.81 1.14 -28.52
CA SER A 10 9.15 2.52 -28.85
C SER A 10 9.88 3.21 -27.71
N LEU A 11 10.39 4.42 -27.91
CA LEU A 11 10.97 5.22 -26.83
C LEU A 11 10.00 5.43 -25.67
N GLU A 12 8.70 5.59 -25.97
CA GLU A 12 7.65 5.81 -24.96
C GLU A 12 7.30 4.54 -24.17
N THR A 13 7.51 3.34 -24.75
CA THR A 13 7.20 2.05 -24.13
C THR A 13 8.44 1.28 -23.65
N GLN A 14 9.62 1.83 -23.87
CA GLN A 14 10.91 1.21 -23.54
C GLN A 14 11.00 0.78 -22.07
N ILE A 15 10.47 1.58 -21.16
CA ILE A 15 10.48 1.27 -19.73
C ILE A 15 9.74 -0.05 -19.42
N VAL A 16 8.66 -0.38 -20.16
CA VAL A 16 7.93 -1.66 -19.97
C VAL A 16 8.82 -2.84 -20.39
N ALA A 17 9.54 -2.70 -21.51
CA ALA A 17 10.49 -3.72 -21.97
C ALA A 17 11.65 -3.92 -20.98
N GLU A 18 12.21 -2.82 -20.45
CA GLU A 18 13.28 -2.85 -19.45
C GLU A 18 12.84 -3.53 -18.14
N VAL A 19 11.59 -3.35 -17.73
CA VAL A 19 11.01 -3.98 -16.54
C VAL A 19 10.68 -5.46 -16.78
N LEU A 20 10.16 -5.83 -17.96
CA LEU A 20 9.84 -7.21 -18.28
C LEU A 20 11.07 -8.10 -18.46
N LYS A 21 12.11 -7.57 -19.12
CA LYS A 21 13.29 -8.35 -19.51
C LYS A 21 13.91 -9.13 -18.35
N PRO A 22 14.37 -8.51 -17.25
CA PRO A 22 15.00 -9.24 -16.16
C PRO A 22 14.05 -10.26 -15.50
N ARG A 23 12.75 -9.98 -15.50
CA ARG A 23 11.74 -10.89 -14.93
C ARG A 23 11.53 -12.15 -15.76
N LEU A 24 11.53 -12.01 -17.09
CA LEU A 24 11.51 -13.16 -18.01
C LEU A 24 12.82 -13.96 -17.92
N GLU A 25 13.96 -13.27 -17.87
CA GLU A 25 15.28 -13.91 -17.76
C GLU A 25 15.42 -14.68 -16.44
N ASN A 26 14.87 -14.18 -15.34
CA ASN A 26 14.81 -14.91 -14.06
C ASN A 26 13.98 -16.21 -14.15
N HIS A 27 13.05 -16.30 -15.11
CA HIS A 27 12.31 -17.53 -15.42
C HIS A 27 12.95 -18.35 -16.55
N GLY A 28 14.20 -18.09 -16.90
CA GLY A 28 14.94 -18.85 -17.91
C GLY A 28 14.57 -18.55 -19.36
N ILE A 29 13.87 -17.41 -19.62
CA ILE A 29 13.50 -17.00 -20.97
C ILE A 29 14.52 -15.95 -21.46
N ALA A 30 15.31 -16.30 -22.46
CA ALA A 30 16.28 -15.37 -23.03
C ALA A 30 15.57 -14.25 -23.81
N VAL A 31 15.77 -12.98 -23.39
CA VAL A 31 15.21 -11.83 -24.09
C VAL A 31 16.27 -11.23 -25.01
N LYS A 32 16.15 -11.51 -26.32
CA LYS A 32 17.16 -11.13 -27.31
C LYS A 32 16.57 -10.86 -28.70
N GLU A 33 17.26 -10.03 -29.47
CA GLU A 33 16.96 -9.82 -30.88
C GLU A 33 17.12 -11.11 -31.69
N GLY A 34 16.24 -11.28 -32.68
CA GLY A 34 16.25 -12.46 -33.55
C GLY A 34 15.58 -13.71 -32.97
N ALA A 35 14.95 -13.64 -31.77
CA ALA A 35 14.09 -14.72 -31.29
C ALA A 35 12.92 -14.96 -32.24
N ALA A 36 12.46 -16.21 -32.34
CA ALA A 36 11.38 -16.63 -33.25
C ALA A 36 10.04 -15.97 -32.93
N MET A 37 9.82 -15.58 -31.69
CA MET A 37 8.60 -14.94 -31.22
C MET A 37 8.87 -13.55 -30.68
N THR A 38 7.97 -12.62 -30.97
CA THR A 38 8.11 -11.21 -30.60
C THR A 38 6.91 -10.71 -29.82
N LEU A 39 7.14 -9.93 -28.77
CA LEU A 39 6.14 -9.13 -28.08
C LEU A 39 6.32 -7.65 -28.45
N PHE A 40 5.36 -7.09 -29.18
CA PHE A 40 5.32 -5.67 -29.51
C PHE A 40 4.55 -4.90 -28.44
N LEU A 41 5.14 -3.83 -27.93
CA LEU A 41 4.56 -2.93 -26.94
C LEU A 41 4.25 -1.57 -27.57
N GLU A 42 2.99 -1.17 -27.56
CA GLU A 42 2.53 0.01 -28.29
C GLU A 42 1.57 0.86 -27.44
N LEU A 43 1.74 2.19 -27.48
CA LEU A 43 0.73 3.13 -26.98
C LEU A 43 -0.23 3.48 -28.13
N ASP A 44 -1.52 3.23 -27.91
CA ASP A 44 -2.60 3.52 -28.84
C ASP A 44 -3.65 4.43 -28.16
N LYS A 45 -3.51 5.72 -28.38
CA LYS A 45 -4.40 6.76 -27.80
C LYS A 45 -5.83 6.72 -28.33
N SER A 46 -6.14 5.88 -29.33
CA SER A 46 -7.50 5.67 -29.80
C SER A 46 -8.30 4.71 -28.92
N LEU A 47 -7.63 3.94 -28.06
CA LEU A 47 -8.28 3.03 -27.11
C LEU A 47 -8.91 3.81 -25.96
N GLU A 48 -10.01 3.29 -25.44
CA GLU A 48 -10.67 3.84 -24.26
C GLU A 48 -9.75 3.79 -23.03
N PRO A 49 -9.84 4.78 -22.12
CA PRO A 49 -9.14 4.70 -20.83
C PRO A 49 -9.45 3.41 -20.07
N ASP A 50 -8.51 2.97 -19.24
CA ASP A 50 -8.62 1.73 -18.46
C ASP A 50 -8.87 0.48 -19.34
N THR A 51 -8.27 0.43 -20.53
CA THR A 51 -8.29 -0.76 -21.41
C THR A 51 -6.89 -1.11 -21.89
N TYR A 52 -6.72 -2.36 -22.31
CA TYR A 52 -5.60 -2.79 -23.14
C TYR A 52 -6.06 -3.90 -24.09
N VAL A 53 -5.33 -4.07 -25.18
CA VAL A 53 -5.62 -5.07 -26.21
C VAL A 53 -4.41 -5.98 -26.37
N MET A 54 -4.65 -7.30 -26.34
CA MET A 54 -3.66 -8.33 -26.68
C MET A 54 -4.12 -9.09 -27.92
N GLU A 55 -3.31 -9.11 -28.95
CA GLU A 55 -3.64 -9.76 -30.22
C GLU A 55 -2.50 -10.61 -30.76
N ASP A 56 -2.83 -11.68 -31.46
CA ASP A 56 -1.86 -12.47 -32.21
C ASP A 56 -1.49 -11.74 -33.52
N ILE A 57 -0.20 -11.73 -33.81
CA ILE A 57 0.34 -11.24 -35.07
C ILE A 57 1.29 -12.27 -35.65
N GLN A 58 1.69 -12.10 -36.91
CA GLN A 58 2.68 -13.00 -37.52
C GLN A 58 4.01 -12.94 -36.71
N GLY A 59 4.41 -14.08 -36.16
CA GLY A 59 5.65 -14.21 -35.39
C GLY A 59 5.58 -13.68 -33.95
N GLY A 60 4.36 -13.54 -33.35
CA GLY A 60 4.28 -13.13 -31.94
C GLY A 60 2.96 -12.50 -31.53
N TRP A 61 3.09 -11.51 -30.67
CA TRP A 61 1.95 -10.82 -30.06
C TRP A 61 2.14 -9.31 -30.09
N ARG A 62 1.01 -8.59 -30.11
CA ARG A 62 0.99 -7.13 -29.93
C ARG A 62 0.15 -6.81 -28.70
N LEU A 63 0.72 -6.05 -27.79
CA LEU A 63 0.05 -5.47 -26.64
C LEU A 63 -0.06 -3.96 -26.82
N ARG A 64 -1.31 -3.45 -26.88
CA ARG A 64 -1.61 -2.02 -27.03
C ARG A 64 -2.39 -1.51 -25.84
N ALA A 65 -2.12 -0.27 -25.43
CA ALA A 65 -2.86 0.41 -24.38
C ALA A 65 -2.85 1.93 -24.59
N PRO A 66 -3.83 2.68 -24.04
CA PRO A 66 -3.89 4.14 -24.21
C PRO A 66 -2.80 4.89 -23.43
N ALA A 67 -2.27 4.28 -22.35
CA ALA A 67 -1.20 4.85 -21.54
C ALA A 67 -0.32 3.74 -20.91
N LEU A 68 0.82 4.16 -20.32
CA LEU A 68 1.80 3.24 -19.74
C LEU A 68 1.21 2.39 -18.60
N ALA A 69 0.35 2.94 -17.75
CA ALA A 69 -0.21 2.19 -16.63
C ALA A 69 -1.05 0.98 -17.09
N GLU A 70 -1.85 1.14 -18.16
CA GLU A 70 -2.62 0.05 -18.76
C GLU A 70 -1.70 -0.92 -19.52
N LEU A 71 -0.63 -0.40 -20.14
CA LEU A 71 0.37 -1.23 -20.81
C LEU A 71 1.12 -2.12 -19.80
N PHE A 72 1.50 -1.56 -18.64
CA PHE A 72 2.08 -2.33 -17.52
C PHE A 72 1.11 -3.39 -17.01
N ASN A 73 -0.18 -3.06 -16.88
CA ASN A 73 -1.19 -4.02 -16.43
C ASN A 73 -1.31 -5.22 -17.42
N GLY A 74 -1.38 -4.95 -18.72
CA GLY A 74 -1.42 -6.00 -19.76
C GLY A 74 -0.13 -6.81 -19.82
N ALA A 75 1.02 -6.15 -19.71
CA ALA A 75 2.34 -6.79 -19.67
C ALA A 75 2.52 -7.66 -18.41
N GLY A 76 2.05 -7.17 -17.26
CA GLY A 76 2.03 -7.92 -16.01
C GLY A 76 1.14 -9.15 -16.10
N ARG A 77 -0.02 -9.05 -16.73
CA ARG A 77 -0.88 -10.20 -16.97
C ARG A 77 -0.22 -11.24 -17.88
N PHE A 78 0.41 -10.80 -18.97
CA PHE A 78 1.21 -11.67 -19.82
C PHE A 78 2.32 -12.38 -19.02
N LEU A 79 3.02 -11.64 -18.15
CA LEU A 79 4.09 -12.18 -17.32
C LEU A 79 3.57 -13.17 -16.25
N HIS A 80 2.57 -12.78 -15.46
CA HIS A 80 2.12 -13.55 -14.30
C HIS A 80 1.24 -14.76 -14.65
N GLU A 81 0.47 -14.69 -15.75
CA GLU A 81 -0.42 -15.78 -16.19
C GLU A 81 0.22 -16.70 -17.25
N SER A 82 1.45 -16.42 -17.67
CA SER A 82 2.25 -17.39 -18.44
C SER A 82 2.73 -18.50 -17.52
N ARG A 83 2.79 -19.71 -18.05
CA ARG A 83 3.23 -20.90 -17.31
C ARG A 83 4.70 -21.17 -17.56
N TYR A 84 5.50 -21.14 -16.51
CA TYR A 84 6.94 -21.40 -16.57
C TYR A 84 7.26 -22.84 -16.15
N THR A 85 8.16 -23.49 -16.89
CA THR A 85 8.63 -24.84 -16.62
C THR A 85 10.12 -24.95 -16.94
N ALA A 86 10.76 -26.05 -16.54
CA ALA A 86 12.16 -26.31 -16.91
C ALA A 86 12.43 -26.32 -18.44
N ASN A 87 11.39 -26.50 -19.27
CA ASN A 87 11.48 -26.53 -20.72
C ASN A 87 11.14 -25.19 -21.38
N GLY A 88 10.91 -24.14 -20.62
CA GLY A 88 10.54 -22.81 -21.10
C GLY A 88 9.15 -22.36 -20.67
N MET A 89 8.64 -21.31 -21.32
CA MET A 89 7.38 -20.66 -21.03
C MET A 89 6.26 -21.12 -22.01
N GLU A 90 5.09 -21.37 -21.47
CA GLU A 90 3.83 -21.40 -22.22
C GLU A 90 3.17 -20.02 -22.04
N PRO A 91 3.14 -19.18 -23.08
CA PRO A 91 2.65 -17.82 -22.95
C PRO A 91 1.16 -17.77 -22.63
N TRP A 92 0.76 -16.77 -21.85
CA TRP A 92 -0.65 -16.48 -21.57
C TRP A 92 -1.49 -16.44 -22.85
N SER A 93 -2.63 -17.14 -22.83
CA SER A 93 -3.48 -17.35 -24.01
C SER A 93 -4.59 -16.31 -24.20
N GLY A 94 -4.77 -15.38 -23.25
CA GLY A 94 -5.82 -14.36 -23.35
C GLY A 94 -5.60 -13.42 -24.54
N ARG A 95 -6.67 -13.19 -25.33
CA ARG A 95 -6.67 -12.33 -26.51
C ARG A 95 -7.92 -11.45 -26.55
N GLY A 96 -7.80 -10.30 -27.19
CA GLY A 96 -8.87 -9.32 -27.35
C GLY A 96 -8.67 -8.09 -26.48
N GLU A 97 -9.75 -7.35 -26.32
CA GLU A 97 -9.81 -6.15 -25.49
C GLU A 97 -10.16 -6.52 -24.05
N PHE A 98 -9.43 -5.93 -23.10
CA PHE A 98 -9.63 -6.11 -21.66
C PHE A 98 -9.92 -4.75 -21.03
N LYS A 99 -11.10 -4.59 -20.46
CA LYS A 99 -11.50 -3.42 -19.67
C LYS A 99 -11.16 -3.65 -18.20
N LEU A 100 -10.42 -2.72 -17.62
CA LEU A 100 -10.07 -2.76 -16.20
C LEU A 100 -11.27 -2.34 -15.35
N PHE A 101 -11.47 -3.02 -14.22
CA PHE A 101 -12.71 -2.92 -13.46
C PHE A 101 -12.84 -1.60 -12.70
N LYS A 102 -11.74 -1.09 -12.12
CA LYS A 102 -11.74 0.17 -11.38
C LYS A 102 -10.72 1.17 -11.95
N PRO A 103 -11.12 2.45 -12.11
CA PRO A 103 -10.20 3.46 -12.67
C PRO A 103 -9.11 3.90 -11.69
N LEU A 104 -9.35 3.89 -10.37
CA LEU A 104 -8.36 4.21 -9.36
C LEU A 104 -7.88 2.94 -8.66
N ARG A 105 -6.67 2.53 -8.97
CA ARG A 105 -5.99 1.36 -8.42
C ARG A 105 -4.72 1.83 -7.72
N ALA A 106 -4.90 2.47 -6.55
CA ALA A 106 -3.78 3.05 -5.82
C ALA A 106 -3.23 2.09 -4.76
N ILE A 107 -1.98 2.30 -4.40
CA ILE A 107 -1.34 1.71 -3.22
C ILE A 107 -0.80 2.83 -2.34
N TYR A 108 -1.06 2.77 -1.04
CA TYR A 108 -0.56 3.73 -0.09
C TYR A 108 0.68 3.21 0.63
N PHE A 109 1.80 3.88 0.43
CA PHE A 109 3.02 3.67 1.19
C PHE A 109 3.00 4.52 2.46
N ALA A 110 2.74 3.87 3.58
CA ALA A 110 2.64 4.51 4.88
C ALA A 110 4.06 4.84 5.42
N THR A 111 4.61 5.95 5.02
CA THR A 111 5.98 6.37 5.32
C THR A 111 6.19 6.93 6.73
N HIS A 112 5.15 7.00 7.55
CA HIS A 112 5.15 7.69 8.86
C HIS A 112 5.50 6.82 10.07
N PHE A 113 5.76 5.51 9.89
CA PHE A 113 6.08 4.61 10.99
C PHE A 113 7.50 4.02 10.90
N PHE A 114 8.42 4.69 10.21
CA PHE A 114 9.81 4.24 10.06
C PHE A 114 9.94 2.80 9.59
N ASN A 115 9.03 2.40 8.72
CA ASN A 115 8.92 1.08 8.16
C ASN A 115 9.82 0.89 6.93
N PHE A 116 9.60 -0.20 6.17
CA PHE A 116 10.34 -0.53 4.97
C PHE A 116 10.46 0.63 3.98
N TYR A 117 9.37 1.36 3.72
CA TYR A 117 9.39 2.48 2.75
C TYR A 117 10.28 3.64 3.20
N HIS A 118 10.44 3.79 4.50
CA HIS A 118 11.28 4.84 5.07
C HIS A 118 12.78 4.56 4.90
N VAL A 119 13.19 3.29 4.97
CA VAL A 119 14.58 2.89 5.17
C VAL A 119 15.17 2.01 4.07
N ALA A 120 14.37 1.35 3.26
CA ALA A 120 14.86 0.48 2.20
C ALA A 120 15.67 1.28 1.15
N PRO A 121 16.70 0.68 0.54
CA PRO A 121 17.40 1.29 -0.58
C PRO A 121 16.45 1.70 -1.71
N MET A 122 16.73 2.83 -2.38
CA MET A 122 15.86 3.32 -3.46
C MET A 122 15.74 2.35 -4.63
N GLU A 123 16.77 1.55 -4.89
CA GLU A 123 16.72 0.52 -5.94
C GLU A 123 15.73 -0.60 -5.61
N GLU A 124 15.64 -0.99 -4.34
CA GLU A 124 14.62 -1.95 -3.89
C GLU A 124 13.22 -1.36 -3.98
N ILE A 125 13.05 -0.09 -3.62
CA ILE A 125 11.78 0.63 -3.80
C ILE A 125 11.38 0.70 -5.27
N LYS A 126 12.34 0.97 -6.17
CA LYS A 126 12.12 1.00 -7.61
C LYS A 126 11.65 -0.35 -8.13
N THR A 127 12.41 -1.41 -7.86
CA THR A 127 12.06 -2.78 -8.27
C THR A 127 10.69 -3.19 -7.72
N TYR A 128 10.39 -2.79 -6.48
CA TYR A 128 9.12 -3.10 -5.86
C TYR A 128 7.94 -2.34 -6.49
N LEU A 129 8.11 -1.05 -6.83
CA LEU A 129 7.09 -0.29 -7.56
C LEU A 129 6.86 -0.83 -8.97
N GLU A 130 7.92 -1.31 -9.64
CA GLU A 130 7.81 -2.00 -10.93
C GLU A 130 6.93 -3.26 -10.81
N ASP A 131 7.14 -4.07 -9.77
CA ASP A 131 6.31 -5.26 -9.52
C ASP A 131 4.86 -4.87 -9.25
N LEU A 132 4.62 -3.84 -8.44
CA LEU A 132 3.27 -3.36 -8.15
C LEU A 132 2.55 -2.79 -9.38
N ALA A 133 3.26 -2.12 -10.29
CA ALA A 133 2.72 -1.68 -11.59
C ALA A 133 2.33 -2.87 -12.48
N LEU A 134 3.17 -3.91 -12.53
CA LEU A 134 2.87 -5.16 -13.24
C LEU A 134 1.67 -5.91 -12.62
N TRP A 135 1.48 -5.85 -11.30
CA TRP A 135 0.28 -6.40 -10.65
C TRP A 135 -0.99 -5.59 -10.94
N GLY A 136 -0.87 -4.32 -11.38
CA GLY A 136 -1.99 -3.53 -11.86
C GLY A 136 -2.28 -2.24 -11.11
N PHE A 137 -1.46 -1.84 -10.13
CA PHE A 137 -1.57 -0.52 -9.53
C PHE A 137 -1.20 0.56 -10.54
N ASN A 138 -1.98 1.63 -10.58
CA ASN A 138 -1.77 2.79 -11.46
C ASN A 138 -1.54 4.10 -10.72
N THR A 139 -1.48 4.07 -9.41
CA THR A 139 -1.35 5.27 -8.57
C THR A 139 -0.58 4.94 -7.31
N LEU A 140 0.40 5.78 -6.97
CA LEU A 140 1.13 5.71 -5.71
C LEU A 140 0.65 6.80 -4.76
N ALA A 141 0.20 6.41 -3.57
CA ALA A 141 -0.19 7.32 -2.50
C ALA A 141 0.88 7.36 -1.41
N PHE A 142 1.17 8.53 -0.86
CA PHE A 142 2.05 8.72 0.29
C PHE A 142 1.76 10.03 1.01
N TRP A 143 2.29 10.15 2.23
CA TRP A 143 2.17 11.29 3.10
C TRP A 143 3.56 11.80 3.50
N TYR A 144 3.73 13.12 3.53
CA TYR A 144 4.86 13.79 4.16
C TYR A 144 4.42 14.29 5.53
N ASP A 145 4.80 13.57 6.57
CA ASP A 145 4.44 13.83 7.96
C ASP A 145 5.32 14.94 8.56
N LEU A 146 4.69 16.04 8.94
CA LEU A 146 5.37 17.25 9.41
C LEU A 146 5.89 17.12 10.84
N HIS A 147 5.13 16.45 11.69
CA HIS A 147 5.38 16.37 13.13
C HIS A 147 6.70 15.68 13.52
N HIS A 148 7.33 14.98 12.59
CA HIS A 148 8.64 14.35 12.77
C HIS A 148 9.81 15.33 12.66
N PHE A 149 9.57 16.54 12.17
CA PHE A 149 10.60 17.52 11.84
C PHE A 149 10.37 18.82 12.60
N HIS A 150 11.45 19.53 12.90
CA HIS A 150 11.40 20.82 13.60
C HIS A 150 10.73 21.90 12.75
N SER A 151 11.07 21.98 11.47
CA SER A 151 10.55 22.98 10.53
C SER A 151 10.62 22.48 9.09
N PHE A 152 10.14 23.28 8.17
CA PHE A 152 10.28 23.02 6.73
C PHE A 152 11.75 22.89 6.30
N ASP A 153 12.63 23.71 6.87
CA ASP A 153 14.06 23.76 6.53
C ASP A 153 14.94 22.83 7.40
N ASP A 154 14.33 22.02 8.26
CA ASP A 154 15.04 20.98 9.01
C ASP A 154 15.78 20.06 8.03
N PRO A 155 17.11 19.82 8.20
CA PRO A 155 17.87 18.94 7.30
C PRO A 155 17.25 17.53 7.14
N ALA A 156 16.64 16.98 8.20
CA ALA A 156 15.94 15.71 8.12
C ALA A 156 14.66 15.79 7.28
N ALA A 157 13.93 16.92 7.38
CA ALA A 157 12.78 17.18 6.53
C ALA A 157 13.16 17.32 5.05
N VAL A 158 14.26 18.00 4.77
CA VAL A 158 14.80 18.14 3.40
C VAL A 158 15.13 16.76 2.84
N ALA A 159 15.93 15.96 3.55
CA ALA A 159 16.32 14.63 3.12
C ALA A 159 15.11 13.69 2.91
N PHE A 160 14.07 13.81 3.76
CA PHE A 160 12.87 13.02 3.60
C PHE A 160 12.03 13.44 2.39
N ARG A 161 11.90 14.74 2.11
CA ARG A 161 11.26 15.23 0.89
C ARG A 161 12.00 14.80 -0.38
N GLU A 162 13.33 14.75 -0.36
CA GLU A 162 14.14 14.20 -1.46
C GLU A 162 13.82 12.72 -1.69
N ARG A 163 13.69 11.94 -0.61
CA ARG A 163 13.28 10.52 -0.71
C ARG A 163 11.89 10.36 -1.32
N LEU A 164 10.90 11.13 -0.87
CA LEU A 164 9.55 11.11 -1.43
C LEU A 164 9.51 11.58 -2.90
N THR A 165 10.36 12.54 -3.26
CA THR A 165 10.57 12.95 -4.66
C THR A 165 11.11 11.78 -5.48
N GLY A 166 12.02 11.00 -4.92
CA GLY A 166 12.50 9.77 -5.55
C GLY A 166 11.36 8.78 -5.83
N PHE A 167 10.46 8.54 -4.87
CA PHE A 167 9.27 7.70 -5.08
C PHE A 167 8.38 8.24 -6.20
N ALA A 168 8.12 9.54 -6.19
CA ALA A 168 7.31 10.20 -7.20
C ALA A 168 7.90 10.04 -8.61
N ASN A 169 9.21 10.21 -8.76
CA ASN A 169 9.91 10.08 -10.03
C ASN A 169 9.84 8.64 -10.55
N ILE A 170 10.05 7.64 -9.69
CA ILE A 170 9.90 6.23 -10.05
C ILE A 170 8.46 5.94 -10.49
N ALA A 171 7.47 6.33 -9.70
CA ALA A 171 6.06 6.11 -10.04
C ALA A 171 5.70 6.76 -11.39
N ARG A 172 6.15 8.00 -11.63
CA ARG A 172 5.93 8.69 -12.91
C ARG A 172 6.59 7.99 -14.10
N SER A 173 7.81 7.47 -13.94
CA SER A 173 8.47 6.72 -15.02
C SER A 173 7.70 5.45 -15.41
N LEU A 174 6.95 4.87 -14.49
CA LEU A 174 6.06 3.72 -14.71
C LEU A 174 4.65 4.13 -15.21
N GLY A 175 4.41 5.41 -15.48
CA GLY A 175 3.10 5.91 -15.86
C GLY A 175 2.07 5.97 -14.72
N MET A 176 2.49 5.77 -13.49
CA MET A 176 1.60 5.88 -12.33
C MET A 176 1.27 7.33 -12.00
N LYS A 177 0.06 7.55 -11.52
CA LYS A 177 -0.38 8.82 -10.92
C LYS A 177 0.12 8.96 -9.49
N LEU A 178 0.10 10.19 -8.97
CA LEU A 178 0.48 10.47 -7.59
C LEU A 178 -0.73 10.93 -6.79
N PHE A 179 -0.86 10.36 -5.60
CA PHE A 179 -1.89 10.67 -4.64
C PHE A 179 -1.24 11.17 -3.35
N TYR A 180 -1.40 12.45 -3.06
CA TYR A 180 -0.77 13.10 -1.92
C TYR A 180 -1.74 13.21 -0.74
N LEU A 181 -1.30 12.77 0.45
CA LEU A 181 -2.09 12.83 1.67
C LEU A 181 -1.59 13.96 2.58
N ILE A 182 -2.53 14.60 3.29
CA ILE A 182 -2.29 15.69 4.23
C ILE A 182 -3.12 15.43 5.47
N VAL A 183 -2.53 15.50 6.65
CA VAL A 183 -3.31 15.53 7.89
C VAL A 183 -3.75 16.96 8.17
N SER A 184 -5.03 17.14 8.44
CA SER A 184 -5.73 18.44 8.39
C SER A 184 -5.10 19.55 9.21
N ASN A 185 -4.73 19.27 10.46
CA ASN A 185 -4.17 20.28 11.37
C ASN A 185 -2.79 19.92 11.92
N GLU A 186 -2.08 19.07 11.20
CA GLU A 186 -0.70 18.73 11.51
C GLU A 186 0.23 19.94 11.32
N ALA A 187 1.24 20.02 12.15
CA ALA A 187 2.28 21.03 12.03
C ALA A 187 3.65 20.46 12.43
N TYR A 188 4.70 21.22 12.13
CA TYR A 188 6.05 20.89 12.57
C TYR A 188 6.18 20.90 14.11
N ALA A 189 7.16 20.16 14.62
CA ALA A 189 7.37 20.01 16.07
C ALA A 189 7.59 21.34 16.79
N ASP A 190 8.17 22.35 16.12
CA ASP A 190 8.41 23.68 16.68
C ASP A 190 7.22 24.65 16.47
N SER A 191 6.05 24.15 16.12
CA SER A 191 4.83 24.96 16.00
C SER A 191 4.51 25.72 17.29
N PRO A 192 3.94 26.96 17.22
CA PRO A 192 3.65 27.77 18.38
C PRO A 192 2.77 27.06 19.41
N ALA A 193 3.25 26.95 20.66
CA ALA A 193 2.56 26.18 21.70
C ALA A 193 1.17 26.77 22.02
N GLU A 194 1.00 28.09 21.94
CA GLU A 194 -0.26 28.79 22.18
C GLU A 194 -1.34 28.45 21.14
N LEU A 195 -0.94 28.05 19.92
CA LEU A 195 -1.86 27.67 18.86
C LEU A 195 -2.23 26.18 18.91
N ARG A 196 -1.56 25.38 19.70
CA ARG A 196 -1.72 23.92 19.69
C ARG A 196 -3.13 23.47 20.06
N ALA A 197 -3.54 22.37 19.48
CA ALA A 197 -4.84 21.75 19.69
C ALA A 197 -4.99 21.22 21.12
N ILE A 198 -6.21 21.19 21.60
CA ILE A 198 -6.57 20.55 22.88
C ILE A 198 -6.76 19.05 22.64
N LYS A 199 -6.03 18.23 23.38
CA LYS A 199 -6.05 16.76 23.27
C LYS A 199 -7.27 16.12 23.94
N GLU A 200 -7.77 16.74 25.01
CA GLU A 200 -8.89 16.23 25.82
C GLU A 200 -10.21 16.38 25.06
N GLY A 201 -11.16 15.49 25.35
CA GLY A 201 -12.52 15.60 24.80
C GLY A 201 -12.73 15.03 23.41
N GLY A 202 -11.95 14.01 23.00
CA GLY A 202 -12.22 13.21 21.81
C GLY A 202 -11.39 13.52 20.57
N ALA A 203 -10.39 14.36 20.71
CA ALA A 203 -9.39 14.51 19.66
C ALA A 203 -8.52 13.24 19.58
N ARG A 204 -8.66 12.48 18.51
CA ARG A 204 -7.90 11.25 18.33
C ARG A 204 -6.43 11.47 18.06
N GLY A 205 -6.01 12.60 17.61
CA GLY A 205 -4.65 12.87 17.17
C GLY A 205 -3.70 13.48 18.20
N GLY A 206 -4.00 13.43 19.47
CA GLY A 206 -3.13 14.00 20.52
C GLY A 206 -1.74 13.37 20.71
N TRP A 207 -1.28 12.58 19.75
CA TRP A 207 -0.08 11.74 19.88
C TRP A 207 1.22 12.50 19.65
N TYR A 208 1.19 13.52 18.80
CA TYR A 208 2.41 14.19 18.31
C TYR A 208 2.64 15.58 18.89
N ASP A 209 1.71 16.12 19.65
CA ASP A 209 1.80 17.41 20.34
C ASP A 209 2.04 18.65 19.46
N SER A 210 1.95 18.51 18.14
CA SER A 210 2.24 19.59 17.19
C SER A 210 1.01 20.09 16.42
N GLN A 211 -0.17 19.44 16.60
CA GLN A 211 -1.38 19.85 15.91
C GLN A 211 -1.82 21.26 16.30
N ILE A 212 -2.31 22.02 15.34
CA ILE A 212 -2.79 23.38 15.54
C ILE A 212 -4.31 23.39 15.66
N CYS A 213 -4.84 24.17 16.59
CA CYS A 213 -6.27 24.43 16.71
C CYS A 213 -6.68 25.53 15.72
N PRO A 214 -7.49 25.23 14.68
CA PRO A 214 -7.92 26.25 13.73
C PRO A 214 -8.86 27.31 14.30
N SER A 215 -9.45 27.04 15.47
CA SER A 215 -10.40 27.96 16.14
C SER A 215 -9.74 28.91 17.11
N LYS A 216 -8.47 28.77 17.43
CA LYS A 216 -7.70 29.77 18.18
C LYS A 216 -7.37 30.97 17.29
N PRO A 217 -7.31 32.20 17.86
CA PRO A 217 -6.86 33.37 17.11
C PRO A 217 -5.50 33.12 16.43
N GLY A 218 -5.44 33.29 15.10
CA GLY A 218 -4.24 33.00 14.30
C GLY A 218 -4.04 31.54 13.91
N GLY A 219 -4.78 30.58 14.48
CA GLY A 219 -4.55 29.15 14.23
C GLY A 219 -4.85 28.73 12.78
N MET A 220 -5.96 29.18 12.22
CA MET A 220 -6.28 28.89 10.80
C MET A 220 -5.30 29.57 9.84
N ASP A 221 -4.86 30.78 10.17
CA ASP A 221 -3.91 31.50 9.32
C ASP A 221 -2.54 30.85 9.34
N TYR A 222 -2.08 30.37 10.50
CA TYR A 222 -0.87 29.56 10.62
C TYR A 222 -0.95 28.29 9.77
N LEU A 223 -2.06 27.55 9.83
CA LEU A 223 -2.25 26.34 9.03
C LEU A 223 -2.22 26.64 7.53
N LYS A 224 -2.86 27.73 7.07
CA LYS A 224 -2.84 28.14 5.66
C LYS A 224 -1.43 28.51 5.19
N GLU A 225 -0.70 29.30 5.99
CA GLU A 225 0.66 29.72 5.67
C GLU A 225 1.61 28.52 5.58
N GLN A 226 1.56 27.62 6.57
CA GLN A 226 2.34 26.39 6.55
C GLN A 226 1.99 25.51 5.35
N PHE A 227 0.70 25.36 5.04
CA PHE A 227 0.28 24.57 3.88
C PHE A 227 0.75 25.22 2.57
N GLU A 228 0.63 26.54 2.42
CA GLU A 228 1.11 27.25 1.22
C GLU A 228 2.63 27.15 1.09
N GLN A 229 3.39 27.21 2.19
CA GLN A 229 4.84 26.94 2.21
C GLN A 229 5.16 25.54 1.67
N ASN A 230 4.46 24.52 2.14
CA ASN A 230 4.64 23.15 1.65
C ASN A 230 4.21 22.98 0.18
N CYS A 231 3.12 23.63 -0.24
CA CYS A 231 2.71 23.63 -1.64
C CYS A 231 3.82 24.19 -2.54
N ARG A 232 4.31 25.39 -2.22
CA ARG A 232 5.32 26.09 -3.01
C ARG A 232 6.68 25.38 -2.99
N GLY A 233 7.12 24.92 -1.82
CA GLY A 233 8.45 24.38 -1.61
C GLY A 233 8.60 22.89 -1.91
N PHE A 234 7.50 22.15 -2.04
CA PHE A 234 7.59 20.70 -2.23
C PHE A 234 6.45 20.14 -3.10
N ILE A 235 5.18 20.25 -2.70
CA ILE A 235 4.08 19.48 -3.29
C ILE A 235 3.90 19.81 -4.78
N ALA A 236 4.06 21.10 -5.17
CA ALA A 236 3.94 21.52 -6.56
C ALA A 236 4.93 20.82 -7.49
N SER A 237 6.14 20.53 -7.01
CA SER A 237 7.16 19.81 -7.79
C SER A 237 6.75 18.36 -8.09
N LEU A 238 5.97 17.75 -7.23
CA LEU A 238 5.44 16.38 -7.39
C LEU A 238 4.32 16.33 -8.44
N LYS A 239 3.61 17.44 -8.67
CA LYS A 239 2.43 17.52 -9.56
C LYS A 239 1.39 16.45 -9.22
N PRO A 240 0.82 16.40 -8.00
CA PRO A 240 -0.10 15.34 -7.61
C PRO A 240 -1.34 15.33 -8.52
N ASP A 241 -1.84 14.13 -8.83
CA ASP A 241 -3.09 13.92 -9.56
C ASP A 241 -4.29 13.87 -8.61
N TYR A 242 -4.04 13.46 -7.37
CA TYR A 242 -5.03 13.36 -6.31
C TYR A 242 -4.47 13.94 -5.01
N VAL A 243 -5.33 14.63 -4.26
CA VAL A 243 -5.01 15.17 -2.93
C VAL A 243 -6.14 14.82 -1.97
N THR A 244 -5.81 14.26 -0.82
CA THR A 244 -6.76 14.08 0.28
C THR A 244 -6.28 14.79 1.53
N ILE A 245 -7.24 15.30 2.30
CA ILE A 245 -7.01 15.82 3.64
C ILE A 245 -7.61 14.84 4.63
N TRP A 246 -6.83 14.45 5.61
CA TRP A 246 -7.16 13.43 6.61
C TRP A 246 -7.71 14.08 7.87
N PRO A 247 -8.88 13.66 8.41
CA PRO A 247 -9.51 14.33 9.57
C PRO A 247 -8.89 13.94 10.89
N TYR A 248 -8.69 12.65 11.12
CA TYR A 248 -8.34 12.06 12.41
C TYR A 248 -7.00 11.32 12.38
N ASP A 249 -6.78 10.51 13.36
CA ASP A 249 -5.59 9.82 13.72
C ASP A 249 -4.56 10.80 14.30
N GLN A 250 -3.69 11.36 13.50
CA GLN A 250 -2.74 12.40 13.94
C GLN A 250 -3.32 13.82 13.84
N GLY A 251 -4.57 13.98 13.40
CA GLY A 251 -5.31 15.23 13.39
C GLY A 251 -6.33 15.32 14.52
N GLY A 252 -6.88 16.50 14.73
CA GLY A 252 -7.97 16.74 15.66
C GLY A 252 -7.73 17.86 16.67
N CYS A 253 -8.83 18.31 17.29
CA CYS A 253 -8.83 19.25 18.42
C CYS A 253 -10.10 19.04 19.25
N GLY A 254 -9.93 18.92 20.57
CA GLY A 254 -11.03 18.69 21.52
C GLY A 254 -11.74 19.94 22.05
N CYS A 255 -11.43 21.15 21.55
CA CYS A 255 -12.10 22.35 22.03
C CYS A 255 -13.54 22.47 21.52
N GLU A 256 -14.40 23.17 22.25
CA GLU A 256 -15.83 23.34 21.93
C GLU A 256 -16.09 23.96 20.57
N LEU A 257 -15.22 24.87 20.11
CA LEU A 257 -15.35 25.53 18.81
C LEU A 257 -14.97 24.61 17.63
N CYS A 258 -14.21 23.52 17.87
CA CYS A 258 -13.84 22.56 16.83
C CYS A 258 -14.81 21.38 16.73
N LYS A 259 -15.63 21.15 17.74
CA LYS A 259 -16.56 20.00 17.77
C LYS A 259 -17.79 20.20 16.87
N PRO A 260 -18.30 19.12 16.26
CA PRO A 260 -17.64 17.84 16.04
C PRO A 260 -16.50 18.01 15.04
N TRP A 261 -15.33 17.48 15.35
CA TRP A 261 -14.10 17.75 14.60
C TRP A 261 -14.23 17.45 13.09
N GLY A 262 -14.59 16.23 12.75
CA GLY A 262 -14.67 15.75 11.36
C GLY A 262 -15.81 16.41 10.56
N GLY A 263 -16.84 16.94 11.25
CA GLY A 263 -17.99 17.61 10.61
C GLY A 263 -17.88 19.13 10.60
N ASN A 264 -17.01 19.73 11.42
CA ASN A 264 -16.91 21.19 11.58
C ASN A 264 -15.49 21.69 11.26
N ALA A 265 -14.55 21.58 12.18
CA ALA A 265 -13.23 22.19 12.02
C ALA A 265 -12.42 21.59 10.85
N TYR A 266 -12.45 20.28 10.70
CA TYR A 266 -11.82 19.58 9.58
C TYR A 266 -12.35 20.09 8.21
N LEU A 267 -13.67 20.17 8.03
CA LEU A 267 -14.24 20.60 6.77
C LEU A 267 -13.89 22.09 6.46
N LYS A 268 -13.77 22.94 7.49
CA LYS A 268 -13.28 24.31 7.32
C LYS A 268 -11.82 24.36 6.87
N ILE A 269 -10.98 23.46 7.40
CA ILE A 269 -9.59 23.35 6.94
C ILE A 269 -9.54 22.89 5.48
N TYR A 270 -10.35 21.87 5.12
CA TYR A 270 -10.47 21.42 3.73
C TYR A 270 -10.86 22.56 2.79
N GLU A 271 -11.88 23.34 3.16
CA GLU A 271 -12.37 24.53 2.42
C GLU A 271 -11.29 25.62 2.31
N ALA A 272 -10.43 25.76 3.32
CA ALA A 272 -9.35 26.73 3.32
C ALA A 272 -8.12 26.27 2.49
N PHE A 273 -7.81 24.98 2.52
CA PHE A 273 -6.62 24.43 1.85
C PHE A 273 -6.83 24.22 0.35
N ARG A 274 -8.03 23.80 -0.06
CA ARG A 274 -8.30 23.50 -1.46
C ARG A 274 -7.99 24.69 -2.39
N PRO A 275 -8.45 25.93 -2.17
CA PRO A 275 -8.10 27.06 -3.03
C PRO A 275 -6.61 27.39 -3.05
N ILE A 276 -5.89 27.13 -1.95
CA ILE A 276 -4.44 27.30 -1.91
C ILE A 276 -3.77 26.25 -2.82
N GLY A 277 -4.12 24.98 -2.65
CA GLY A 277 -3.55 23.92 -3.47
C GLY A 277 -3.86 24.06 -4.96
N GLU A 278 -5.09 24.48 -5.33
CA GLU A 278 -5.49 24.71 -6.72
C GLU A 278 -4.62 25.76 -7.45
N LYS A 279 -3.98 26.70 -6.73
CA LYS A 279 -3.01 27.62 -7.33
C LYS A 279 -1.74 26.92 -7.80
N TYR A 280 -1.32 25.86 -7.12
CA TYR A 280 -0.03 25.19 -7.33
C TYR A 280 -0.15 23.90 -8.15
N PHE A 281 -1.29 23.19 -8.04
CA PHE A 281 -1.57 21.95 -8.76
C PHE A 281 -3.04 21.91 -9.20
N PRO A 282 -3.41 22.75 -10.20
CA PRO A 282 -4.81 22.96 -10.62
C PRO A 282 -5.46 21.73 -11.24
N GLN A 283 -4.68 20.71 -11.62
CA GLN A 283 -5.19 19.46 -12.21
C GLN A 283 -5.52 18.39 -11.17
N ALA A 284 -5.14 18.61 -9.91
CA ALA A 284 -5.38 17.64 -8.86
C ALA A 284 -6.87 17.48 -8.54
N LYS A 285 -7.30 16.23 -8.39
CA LYS A 285 -8.63 15.89 -7.89
C LYS A 285 -8.60 15.85 -6.37
N TRP A 286 -9.54 16.55 -5.75
CA TRP A 286 -9.61 16.68 -4.29
C TRP A 286 -10.56 15.65 -3.70
N ILE A 287 -10.12 15.01 -2.61
CA ILE A 287 -10.82 13.93 -1.93
C ILE A 287 -11.10 14.36 -0.50
N VAL A 288 -12.34 14.23 -0.06
CA VAL A 288 -12.70 14.35 1.35
C VAL A 288 -12.62 12.99 2.00
N SER A 289 -11.85 12.88 3.07
CA SER A 289 -11.74 11.66 3.87
C SER A 289 -12.70 11.71 5.05
N PHE A 290 -13.34 10.56 5.34
CA PHE A 290 -14.15 10.37 6.55
C PHE A 290 -13.54 9.29 7.47
N TRP A 291 -12.24 9.15 7.42
CA TRP A 291 -11.48 8.27 8.31
C TRP A 291 -11.81 8.57 9.77
N PHE A 292 -12.26 7.57 10.50
CA PHE A 292 -12.67 7.64 11.90
C PHE A 292 -13.76 8.67 12.24
N CYS A 293 -14.41 9.26 11.26
CA CYS A 293 -15.60 10.07 11.51
C CYS A 293 -16.77 9.21 12.03
N ASN A 294 -17.68 9.85 12.75
CA ASN A 294 -18.94 9.24 13.16
C ASN A 294 -20.09 9.56 12.18
N ASP A 295 -21.29 8.98 12.42
CA ASP A 295 -22.45 9.19 11.55
C ASP A 295 -22.89 10.67 11.46
N GLU A 296 -22.68 11.47 12.52
CA GLU A 296 -23.01 12.89 12.52
C GLU A 296 -22.03 13.68 11.62
N GLU A 297 -20.74 13.45 11.77
CA GLU A 297 -19.70 14.07 10.97
C GLU A 297 -19.82 13.70 9.49
N TRP A 298 -20.12 12.43 9.22
CA TRP A 298 -20.42 11.96 7.88
C TRP A 298 -21.59 12.73 7.24
N ARG A 299 -22.72 12.86 7.96
CA ARG A 299 -23.89 13.58 7.47
C ARG A 299 -23.57 15.03 7.16
N LEU A 300 -22.83 15.73 8.04
CA LEU A 300 -22.41 17.12 7.79
C LEU A 300 -21.57 17.25 6.51
N GLY A 301 -20.69 16.30 6.25
CA GLY A 301 -19.92 16.25 5.01
C GLY A 301 -20.77 15.97 3.77
N LEU A 302 -21.74 15.05 3.88
CA LEU A 302 -22.70 14.80 2.79
C LEU A 302 -23.55 16.03 2.46
N GLU A 303 -23.98 16.80 3.46
CA GLU A 303 -24.69 18.07 3.25
C GLU A 303 -23.85 19.08 2.47
N LYS A 304 -22.55 19.20 2.78
CA LYS A 304 -21.62 20.05 2.00
C LYS A 304 -21.59 19.62 0.53
N ARG A 305 -21.43 18.34 0.28
CA ARG A 305 -21.41 17.76 -1.08
C ARG A 305 -22.75 17.92 -1.80
N LYS A 306 -23.88 17.75 -1.10
CA LYS A 306 -25.22 17.93 -1.64
C LYS A 306 -25.48 19.38 -2.07
N ASN A 307 -25.03 20.35 -1.25
CA ASN A 307 -25.18 21.77 -1.53
C ASN A 307 -24.21 22.28 -2.60
N ASN A 308 -23.06 21.61 -2.76
CA ASN A 308 -22.07 21.90 -3.79
C ASN A 308 -21.56 20.58 -4.41
N PRO A 309 -22.07 20.15 -5.57
CA PRO A 309 -21.62 18.94 -6.26
C PRO A 309 -20.12 18.92 -6.60
N ASN A 310 -19.48 20.09 -6.66
CA ASN A 310 -18.05 20.24 -6.91
C ASN A 310 -17.23 20.37 -5.62
N TYR A 311 -17.82 20.11 -4.46
CA TYR A 311 -17.14 20.18 -3.17
C TYR A 311 -15.91 19.28 -3.09
N CYS A 312 -15.99 18.10 -3.67
CA CYS A 312 -14.87 17.17 -3.85
C CYS A 312 -15.14 16.26 -5.05
N GLU A 313 -14.09 15.76 -5.67
CA GLU A 313 -14.21 14.81 -6.78
C GLU A 313 -14.47 13.38 -6.31
N TYR A 314 -13.96 13.01 -5.13
CA TYR A 314 -14.19 11.72 -4.48
C TYR A 314 -14.46 11.88 -2.99
N ILE A 315 -15.13 10.90 -2.43
CA ILE A 315 -15.26 10.70 -0.99
C ILE A 315 -14.53 9.41 -0.62
N MET A 316 -13.66 9.46 0.37
CA MET A 316 -13.09 8.26 0.97
C MET A 316 -13.94 7.85 2.16
N GLU A 317 -14.40 6.62 2.13
CA GLU A 317 -15.17 5.97 3.17
C GLU A 317 -14.50 4.67 3.59
N GLU A 318 -14.35 4.48 4.89
CA GLU A 318 -13.81 3.25 5.44
C GLU A 318 -14.89 2.25 5.84
N ILE A 319 -14.45 1.13 6.37
CA ILE A 319 -15.30 0.09 6.97
C ILE A 319 -15.19 0.20 8.50
N PRO A 320 -16.30 0.22 9.23
CA PRO A 320 -17.67 -0.01 8.77
C PRO A 320 -18.28 1.14 7.98
N VAL A 321 -19.15 0.77 7.05
CA VAL A 321 -19.87 1.68 6.19
C VAL A 321 -20.85 2.52 7.00
N PHE A 322 -20.91 3.83 6.75
CA PHE A 322 -21.90 4.70 7.36
C PHE A 322 -23.32 4.32 6.96
N LYS A 323 -24.28 4.51 7.87
CA LYS A 323 -25.69 4.12 7.67
C LYS A 323 -26.34 4.91 6.54
N GLU A 324 -26.10 6.22 6.50
CA GLU A 324 -26.57 7.07 5.41
C GLU A 324 -25.63 6.93 4.22
N ARG A 325 -26.17 6.53 3.07
CA ARG A 325 -25.38 6.41 1.84
C ARG A 325 -25.33 7.73 1.09
N PRO A 326 -24.20 8.04 0.42
CA PRO A 326 -24.12 9.22 -0.42
C PRO A 326 -25.07 9.11 -1.62
N PRO A 327 -25.43 10.23 -2.27
CA PRO A 327 -26.23 10.21 -3.48
C PRO A 327 -25.65 9.26 -4.52
N LYS A 328 -26.53 8.54 -5.23
CA LYS A 328 -26.13 7.61 -6.29
C LYS A 328 -25.22 8.30 -7.31
N GLY A 329 -24.12 7.66 -7.67
CA GLY A 329 -23.13 8.20 -8.59
C GLY A 329 -22.05 9.07 -7.94
N THR A 330 -22.06 9.25 -6.61
CA THR A 330 -20.92 9.84 -5.90
C THR A 330 -19.74 8.89 -5.96
N PRO A 331 -18.57 9.29 -6.51
CA PRO A 331 -17.42 8.42 -6.56
C PRO A 331 -16.85 8.17 -5.16
N LEU A 332 -16.86 6.89 -4.74
CA LEU A 332 -16.34 6.45 -3.44
C LEU A 332 -14.99 5.76 -3.62
N LEU A 333 -14.10 5.96 -2.67
CA LEU A 333 -12.82 5.26 -2.57
C LEU A 333 -12.78 4.46 -1.27
N GLY A 334 -12.30 3.22 -1.39
CA GLY A 334 -11.99 2.36 -0.25
C GLY A 334 -10.61 2.65 0.32
N PHE A 335 -10.46 2.40 1.61
CA PHE A 335 -9.18 2.42 2.32
C PHE A 335 -9.02 1.13 3.13
N PRO A 336 -8.78 0.00 2.47
CA PRO A 336 -8.59 -1.26 3.18
C PRO A 336 -7.26 -1.24 3.91
N GLU A 337 -7.32 -1.52 5.21
CA GLU A 337 -6.13 -1.65 6.02
C GLU A 337 -5.57 -3.06 5.90
N ILE A 338 -4.44 -3.21 5.21
CA ILE A 338 -3.85 -4.50 4.90
C ILE A 338 -2.61 -4.85 5.74
N SER A 339 -2.16 -3.93 6.59
CA SER A 339 -0.96 -4.06 7.42
C SER A 339 -1.24 -4.36 8.87
N MET A 340 -1.76 -3.35 9.57
CA MET A 340 -1.89 -3.34 11.02
C MET A 340 -3.12 -4.09 11.50
N ASN A 341 -3.19 -4.32 12.80
CA ASN A 341 -4.37 -4.81 13.53
C ASN A 341 -4.87 -6.19 13.15
N GLN A 342 -4.37 -6.76 12.11
CA GLN A 342 -4.85 -8.02 11.55
C GLN A 342 -3.92 -9.17 11.84
N SER A 343 -2.73 -8.86 12.34
CA SER A 343 -1.69 -9.83 12.64
C SER A 343 -1.08 -9.59 14.01
N PRO A 344 -0.77 -10.63 14.79
CA PRO A 344 0.09 -10.50 15.97
C PRO A 344 1.49 -10.00 15.63
N TRP A 345 1.86 -9.97 14.35
CA TRP A 345 3.17 -9.59 13.83
C TRP A 345 3.26 -8.12 13.39
N GLY A 346 2.12 -7.42 13.31
CA GLY A 346 2.02 -5.98 13.07
C GLY A 346 3.09 -5.36 12.21
N GLY A 347 2.98 -5.46 10.89
CA GLY A 347 3.98 -4.92 9.98
C GLY A 347 5.34 -5.64 9.95
N PHE A 348 5.50 -6.71 10.72
CA PHE A 348 6.77 -7.42 10.87
C PHE A 348 6.81 -8.82 10.27
N GLY A 349 5.70 -9.38 9.91
CA GLY A 349 5.59 -10.71 9.32
C GLY A 349 4.37 -10.84 8.46
N ILE A 350 4.40 -11.79 7.53
CA ILE A 350 3.26 -12.04 6.67
C ILE A 350 2.03 -12.45 7.50
N ALA A 351 0.89 -11.90 7.14
CA ALA A 351 -0.39 -12.15 7.79
C ALA A 351 -1.49 -12.35 6.75
N PRO A 352 -1.44 -13.39 5.91
CA PRO A 352 -2.38 -13.56 4.80
C PRO A 352 -3.81 -13.75 5.32
N GLN A 353 -4.76 -13.01 4.73
CA GLN A 353 -6.18 -13.05 5.09
C GLN A 353 -7.06 -13.03 3.82
N PRO A 354 -6.94 -14.04 2.94
CA PRO A 354 -7.64 -14.03 1.66
C PRO A 354 -9.16 -14.02 1.79
N ASN A 355 -9.74 -14.81 2.68
CA ASN A 355 -11.20 -14.89 2.82
C ASN A 355 -11.78 -13.60 3.40
N ARG A 356 -11.09 -12.99 4.36
CA ARG A 356 -11.50 -11.71 4.94
C ARG A 356 -11.54 -10.61 3.91
N TYR A 357 -10.46 -10.43 3.14
CA TYR A 357 -10.39 -9.36 2.13
C TYR A 357 -11.27 -9.65 0.92
N GLN A 358 -11.48 -10.91 0.57
CA GLN A 358 -12.50 -11.28 -0.43
C GLN A 358 -13.88 -10.81 0.02
N LYS A 359 -14.27 -11.13 1.26
CA LYS A 359 -15.56 -10.69 1.79
C LYS A 359 -15.68 -9.16 1.82
N GLN A 360 -14.65 -8.47 2.30
CA GLN A 360 -14.62 -7.01 2.33
C GLN A 360 -14.77 -6.40 0.92
N TRP A 361 -14.13 -6.98 -0.06
CA TRP A 361 -14.26 -6.57 -1.46
C TRP A 361 -15.66 -6.82 -2.01
N ASP A 362 -16.20 -8.01 -1.83
CA ASP A 362 -17.53 -8.38 -2.32
C ASP A 362 -18.63 -7.51 -1.72
N ASP A 363 -18.51 -7.14 -0.45
CA ASP A 363 -19.45 -6.25 0.22
C ASP A 363 -19.46 -4.82 -0.35
N ARG A 364 -18.38 -4.37 -1.00
CA ARG A 364 -18.18 -2.97 -1.38
C ARG A 364 -17.91 -2.72 -2.87
N LYS A 365 -17.49 -3.72 -3.63
CA LYS A 365 -17.01 -3.54 -5.01
C LYS A 365 -17.98 -2.82 -5.96
N ALA A 366 -19.29 -2.98 -5.73
CA ALA A 366 -20.30 -2.33 -6.58
C ALA A 366 -20.37 -0.80 -6.39
N GLU A 367 -19.99 -0.29 -5.22
CA GLU A 367 -20.08 1.13 -4.86
C GLU A 367 -18.76 1.87 -5.09
N LEU A 368 -17.63 1.18 -4.98
CA LEU A 368 -16.32 1.80 -5.04
C LEU A 368 -15.88 2.09 -6.47
N SER A 369 -15.28 3.26 -6.67
CA SER A 369 -14.55 3.65 -7.88
C SER A 369 -13.08 3.20 -7.87
N GLY A 370 -12.67 2.49 -6.82
CA GLY A 370 -11.32 2.03 -6.54
C GLY A 370 -10.95 2.25 -5.09
N GLY A 371 -9.65 2.31 -4.81
CA GLY A 371 -9.17 2.52 -3.46
C GLY A 371 -7.65 2.58 -3.38
N TYR A 372 -7.16 2.69 -2.14
CA TYR A 372 -5.73 2.76 -1.84
C TYR A 372 -5.43 2.00 -0.54
N PRO A 373 -5.18 0.67 -0.65
CA PRO A 373 -4.80 -0.17 0.48
C PRO A 373 -3.65 0.44 1.28
N TYR A 374 -3.81 0.48 2.59
CA TYR A 374 -2.80 0.97 3.51
C TYR A 374 -1.72 -0.09 3.75
N SER A 375 -0.47 0.24 3.45
CA SER A 375 0.65 -0.69 3.56
C SER A 375 1.85 -0.06 4.28
N GLU A 376 2.46 -0.83 5.17
CA GLU A 376 3.68 -0.47 5.91
C GLU A 376 4.95 -1.13 5.36
N GLY A 377 4.84 -2.01 4.38
CA GLY A 377 6.03 -2.60 3.79
C GLY A 377 5.78 -3.83 2.92
N ILE A 378 6.80 -4.68 2.80
CA ILE A 378 6.78 -5.84 1.89
C ILE A 378 6.06 -7.06 2.49
N PHE A 379 5.78 -7.09 3.78
CA PHE A 379 5.06 -8.21 4.41
C PHE A 379 3.62 -8.35 3.91
N GLU A 380 3.04 -7.27 3.38
CA GLU A 380 1.72 -7.25 2.77
C GLU A 380 1.75 -7.48 1.24
N ASP A 381 2.85 -7.96 0.68
CA ASP A 381 3.01 -8.14 -0.77
C ASP A 381 1.88 -8.98 -1.39
N LEU A 382 1.53 -10.09 -0.74
CA LEU A 382 0.44 -10.95 -1.17
C LEU A 382 -0.92 -10.22 -1.17
N HIS A 383 -1.20 -9.42 -0.14
CA HIS A 383 -2.42 -8.60 -0.08
C HIS A 383 -2.45 -7.52 -1.16
N LYS A 384 -1.29 -6.91 -1.45
CA LYS A 384 -1.19 -5.93 -2.55
C LYS A 384 -1.52 -6.58 -3.89
N ALA A 385 -0.96 -7.75 -4.18
CA ALA A 385 -1.31 -8.49 -5.38
C ALA A 385 -2.82 -8.76 -5.45
N MET A 386 -3.44 -9.18 -4.34
CA MET A 386 -4.89 -9.41 -4.26
C MET A 386 -5.69 -8.13 -4.57
N PHE A 387 -5.38 -7.00 -3.90
CA PHE A 387 -6.12 -5.75 -4.13
C PHE A 387 -5.89 -5.18 -5.53
N ALA A 388 -4.68 -5.30 -6.08
CA ALA A 388 -4.42 -4.94 -7.47
C ALA A 388 -5.32 -5.71 -8.44
N GLN A 389 -5.52 -7.01 -8.19
CA GLN A 389 -6.34 -7.89 -9.02
C GLN A 389 -7.84 -7.71 -8.76
N PHE A 390 -8.27 -7.40 -7.54
CA PHE A 390 -9.64 -6.96 -7.26
C PHE A 390 -9.99 -5.72 -8.07
N TYR A 391 -9.12 -4.71 -8.07
CA TYR A 391 -9.35 -3.46 -8.78
C TYR A 391 -9.21 -3.61 -10.30
N SER A 392 -8.34 -4.48 -10.79
CA SER A 392 -8.11 -4.66 -12.22
C SER A 392 -9.15 -5.55 -12.89
N TYR A 393 -9.56 -6.66 -12.24
CA TYR A 393 -10.32 -7.73 -12.90
C TYR A 393 -11.47 -8.31 -12.08
N ASP A 394 -11.73 -7.81 -10.88
CA ASP A 394 -12.65 -8.46 -9.92
C ASP A 394 -12.28 -9.95 -9.69
N ARG A 395 -10.97 -10.24 -9.70
CA ARG A 395 -10.47 -11.61 -9.62
C ARG A 395 -10.53 -12.12 -8.19
N PRO A 396 -11.01 -13.35 -7.94
CA PRO A 396 -11.05 -13.93 -6.61
C PRO A 396 -9.68 -13.98 -5.92
N ALA A 397 -9.66 -13.74 -4.60
CA ALA A 397 -8.42 -13.73 -3.81
C ALA A 397 -7.59 -15.01 -3.96
N LEU A 398 -8.22 -16.18 -3.83
CA LEU A 398 -7.51 -17.46 -3.92
C LEU A 398 -6.96 -17.75 -5.32
N GLU A 399 -7.65 -17.29 -6.37
CA GLU A 399 -7.14 -17.36 -7.75
C GLU A 399 -5.91 -16.46 -7.91
N THR A 400 -5.96 -15.24 -7.37
CA THR A 400 -4.79 -14.35 -7.36
C THR A 400 -3.61 -14.95 -6.63
N ILE A 401 -3.84 -15.56 -5.44
CA ILE A 401 -2.77 -16.22 -4.68
C ILE A 401 -2.18 -17.38 -5.46
N ARG A 402 -3.00 -18.13 -6.17
CA ARG A 402 -2.49 -19.24 -7.02
C ARG A 402 -1.59 -18.72 -8.14
N ILE A 403 -2.01 -17.65 -8.84
CA ILE A 403 -1.20 -17.00 -9.89
C ILE A 403 0.11 -16.45 -9.29
N TYR A 404 0.02 -15.75 -8.16
CA TYR A 404 1.18 -15.25 -7.43
C TYR A 404 2.16 -16.37 -7.08
N ALA A 405 1.65 -17.47 -6.55
CA ALA A 405 2.46 -18.62 -6.15
C ALA A 405 3.09 -19.35 -7.35
N ALA A 406 2.33 -19.54 -8.44
CA ALA A 406 2.83 -20.12 -9.67
C ALA A 406 3.96 -19.30 -10.28
N TYR A 407 3.80 -17.98 -10.27
CA TYR A 407 4.80 -17.05 -10.79
C TYR A 407 6.05 -16.97 -9.91
N HIS A 408 5.90 -16.77 -8.60
CA HIS A 408 7.04 -16.53 -7.70
C HIS A 408 7.71 -17.81 -7.20
N PHE A 409 6.97 -18.91 -7.07
CA PHE A 409 7.47 -20.14 -6.42
C PHE A 409 7.44 -21.36 -7.33
N GLY A 410 6.69 -21.30 -8.41
CA GLY A 410 6.57 -22.39 -9.39
C GLY A 410 5.20 -23.09 -9.38
N GLU A 411 4.80 -23.53 -10.54
CA GLU A 411 3.50 -24.19 -10.79
C GLU A 411 3.29 -25.44 -9.93
N ASN A 412 4.35 -26.19 -9.66
CA ASN A 412 4.31 -27.43 -8.89
C ASN A 412 3.93 -27.27 -7.42
N VAL A 413 4.07 -26.05 -6.86
CA VAL A 413 3.76 -25.76 -5.45
C VAL A 413 2.60 -24.78 -5.30
N ALA A 414 2.06 -24.23 -6.39
CA ALA A 414 1.09 -23.13 -6.35
C ALA A 414 -0.15 -23.45 -5.49
N ASP A 415 -0.76 -24.62 -5.67
CA ASP A 415 -1.93 -25.03 -4.90
C ASP A 415 -1.59 -25.28 -3.41
N GLN A 416 -0.39 -25.78 -3.13
CA GLN A 416 0.09 -25.95 -1.76
C GLN A 416 0.28 -24.62 -1.05
N VAL A 417 0.74 -23.57 -1.75
CA VAL A 417 0.86 -22.22 -1.20
C VAL A 417 -0.51 -21.62 -0.92
N VAL A 418 -1.52 -21.84 -1.78
CA VAL A 418 -2.91 -21.45 -1.50
C VAL A 418 -3.41 -22.09 -0.21
N ASP A 419 -3.18 -23.39 -0.03
CA ASP A 419 -3.59 -24.08 1.19
C ASP A 419 -2.82 -23.59 2.42
N LEU A 420 -1.54 -23.30 2.28
CA LEU A 420 -0.73 -22.69 3.35
C LEU A 420 -1.28 -21.34 3.78
N THR A 421 -1.67 -20.49 2.83
CA THR A 421 -2.26 -19.16 3.18
C THR A 421 -3.58 -19.29 3.93
N LYS A 422 -4.44 -20.26 3.57
CA LYS A 422 -5.66 -20.57 4.32
C LYS A 422 -5.36 -21.00 5.75
N LEU A 423 -4.38 -21.88 5.95
CA LEU A 423 -3.96 -22.31 7.29
C LEU A 423 -3.43 -21.14 8.13
N LEU A 424 -2.65 -20.24 7.52
CA LEU A 424 -2.15 -19.04 8.18
C LEU A 424 -3.28 -18.07 8.55
N GLU A 425 -4.28 -17.90 7.70
CA GLU A 425 -5.47 -17.08 8.02
C GLU A 425 -6.24 -17.64 9.21
N MET A 426 -6.42 -18.96 9.27
CA MET A 426 -7.11 -19.61 10.41
C MET A 426 -6.39 -19.39 11.75
N ASN A 427 -5.09 -19.14 11.73
CA ASN A 427 -4.31 -18.80 12.91
C ASN A 427 -4.51 -17.34 13.36
N HIS A 428 -5.20 -16.48 12.58
CA HIS A 428 -5.48 -15.09 12.95
C HIS A 428 -6.74 -14.91 13.80
N ASP A 429 -7.67 -15.86 13.81
CA ASP A 429 -8.95 -15.77 14.54
C ASP A 429 -8.80 -15.92 16.05
N LEU A 430 -7.59 -15.85 16.56
CA LEU A 430 -7.32 -15.93 17.99
C LEU A 430 -7.74 -14.64 18.71
N PRO A 431 -8.30 -14.76 19.94
CA PRO A 431 -8.78 -13.61 20.67
C PRO A 431 -7.66 -12.59 20.92
N ARG A 432 -7.81 -11.43 20.33
CA ARG A 432 -6.87 -10.32 20.44
C ARG A 432 -7.10 -9.54 21.73
N LYS A 433 -6.12 -9.51 22.59
CA LYS A 433 -6.02 -8.51 23.67
C LYS A 433 -4.94 -7.45 23.41
N ALA A 434 -4.47 -7.40 22.20
CA ALA A 434 -3.32 -6.57 21.84
C ALA A 434 -3.75 -5.17 21.43
N GLY A 435 -3.14 -4.17 22.01
CA GLY A 435 -3.28 -2.77 21.62
C GLY A 435 -2.70 -2.48 20.22
N TRP A 436 -3.02 -1.32 19.73
CA TRP A 436 -3.00 -0.85 18.35
C TRP A 436 -1.63 -0.68 17.68
N PHE A 437 -0.51 -0.93 18.35
CA PHE A 437 0.82 -0.69 17.78
C PHE A 437 1.73 -1.85 18.08
N LEU A 438 1.93 -2.64 17.07
CA LEU A 438 3.05 -3.55 17.00
C LEU A 438 4.21 -2.77 16.42
N ASP A 439 5.08 -2.40 17.31
CA ASP A 439 6.32 -1.75 17.02
C ASP A 439 7.28 -2.72 16.33
N THR A 440 7.96 -2.29 15.30
CA THR A 440 8.95 -3.09 14.56
C THR A 440 10.24 -3.36 15.34
N HIS A 441 10.26 -3.06 16.63
CA HIS A 441 11.42 -3.17 17.51
C HIS A 441 11.38 -4.47 18.34
N PRO A 442 12.52 -4.95 18.90
CA PRO A 442 12.60 -6.05 19.87
C PRO A 442 11.64 -5.96 21.06
N THR A 443 11.20 -4.75 21.42
CA THR A 443 10.12 -4.54 22.39
C THR A 443 8.78 -5.12 21.99
N VAL A 444 8.50 -5.28 20.70
CA VAL A 444 7.30 -5.98 20.20
C VAL A 444 7.34 -7.45 20.58
N ILE A 445 8.49 -8.07 20.43
CA ILE A 445 8.70 -9.45 20.81
C ILE A 445 8.41 -9.60 22.30
N ASN A 446 9.01 -8.76 23.14
CA ASN A 446 8.79 -8.77 24.57
C ASN A 446 7.32 -8.50 24.93
N TRP A 447 6.65 -7.61 24.20
CA TRP A 447 5.25 -7.31 24.42
C TRP A 447 4.33 -8.45 23.97
N LEU A 448 4.58 -9.05 22.78
CA LEU A 448 3.90 -10.25 22.30
C LEU A 448 4.04 -11.38 23.31
N LEU A 449 5.25 -11.61 23.85
CA LEU A 449 5.53 -12.63 24.84
C LEU A 449 4.81 -12.40 26.18
N GLN A 450 4.60 -11.16 26.58
CA GLN A 450 3.90 -10.80 27.82
C GLN A 450 2.37 -10.84 27.67
N ASN A 451 1.83 -10.70 26.47
CA ASN A 451 0.40 -10.48 26.23
C ASN A 451 -0.28 -11.58 25.38
N ILE A 452 0.47 -12.44 24.69
CA ILE A 452 -0.08 -13.61 24.03
C ILE A 452 -0.23 -14.72 25.08
N LYS A 453 -1.49 -15.14 25.30
CA LYS A 453 -1.72 -16.40 26.05
C LYS A 453 -1.04 -17.55 25.32
N PRO A 454 -0.54 -18.59 26.05
CA PRO A 454 -0.02 -19.79 25.43
C PRO A 454 -0.90 -20.23 24.26
N LEU A 455 -0.27 -20.65 23.19
CA LEU A 455 -0.89 -21.06 21.92
C LEU A 455 -1.72 -22.36 22.03
N GLU A 456 -2.11 -22.77 23.24
CA GLU A 456 -3.12 -23.79 23.48
C GLU A 456 -4.38 -23.40 22.72
N GLY A 457 -4.52 -23.89 21.49
CA GLY A 457 -5.67 -23.63 20.65
C GLY A 457 -5.40 -23.01 19.26
N TRP A 458 -4.16 -22.83 18.83
CA TRP A 458 -3.89 -22.54 17.41
C TRP A 458 -3.99 -23.81 16.58
N PRO A 459 -5.15 -24.10 15.97
CA PRO A 459 -5.45 -25.46 15.51
C PRO A 459 -4.64 -25.85 14.29
N HIS A 460 -4.05 -24.90 13.58
CA HIS A 460 -3.44 -25.12 12.25
C HIS A 460 -1.95 -24.81 12.18
N VAL A 461 -1.31 -24.39 13.28
CA VAL A 461 0.11 -24.04 13.33
C VAL A 461 1.00 -25.19 12.86
N LYS A 462 0.80 -26.38 13.41
CA LYS A 462 1.59 -27.56 13.05
C LYS A 462 1.43 -27.95 11.58
N ASN A 463 0.19 -27.87 11.08
CA ASN A 463 -0.10 -28.19 9.68
C ASN A 463 0.52 -27.14 8.75
N ALA A 464 0.43 -25.85 9.09
CA ALA A 464 1.05 -24.77 8.32
C ALA A 464 2.58 -24.92 8.27
N TYR A 465 3.22 -25.18 9.40
CA TYR A 465 4.67 -25.41 9.46
C TYR A 465 5.08 -26.65 8.65
N GLY A 466 4.38 -27.78 8.80
CA GLY A 466 4.65 -28.99 8.05
C GLY A 466 4.52 -28.79 6.54
N LEU A 467 3.46 -28.10 6.11
CA LEU A 467 3.24 -27.78 4.70
C LEU A 467 4.32 -26.83 4.16
N ALA A 468 4.66 -25.78 4.90
CA ALA A 468 5.72 -24.84 4.51
C ALA A 468 7.07 -25.55 4.34
N LYS A 469 7.42 -26.46 5.24
CA LYS A 469 8.64 -27.28 5.12
C LYS A 469 8.60 -28.21 3.90
N ALA A 470 7.45 -28.81 3.61
CA ALA A 470 7.30 -29.66 2.43
C ALA A 470 7.42 -28.85 1.12
N ILE A 471 6.89 -27.64 1.07
CA ILE A 471 7.07 -26.71 -0.07
C ILE A 471 8.55 -26.33 -0.18
N ASP A 472 9.20 -25.91 0.92
CA ASP A 472 10.59 -25.46 0.95
C ASP A 472 11.55 -26.47 0.30
N THR A 473 11.32 -27.77 0.51
CA THR A 473 12.15 -28.82 -0.10
C THR A 473 11.94 -28.99 -1.61
N GLN A 474 10.85 -28.47 -2.17
CA GLN A 474 10.51 -28.56 -3.59
C GLN A 474 10.99 -27.35 -4.39
N LEU A 475 11.35 -26.25 -3.68
CA LEU A 475 11.76 -24.99 -4.32
C LEU A 475 13.21 -25.06 -4.81
N PRO A 476 13.52 -24.45 -5.98
CA PRO A 476 14.89 -24.16 -6.38
C PRO A 476 15.60 -23.27 -5.34
N ASP A 477 16.94 -23.32 -5.29
CA ASP A 477 17.72 -22.64 -4.26
C ASP A 477 17.54 -21.12 -4.28
N ASP A 478 17.47 -20.50 -5.46
CA ASP A 478 17.24 -19.08 -5.65
C ASP A 478 15.84 -18.65 -5.19
N VAL A 479 14.81 -19.43 -5.51
CA VAL A 479 13.43 -19.21 -5.05
C VAL A 479 13.33 -19.36 -3.54
N ARG A 480 13.98 -20.40 -3.00
CA ARG A 480 14.05 -20.67 -1.54
C ARG A 480 14.72 -19.52 -0.79
N ALA A 481 15.72 -18.89 -1.39
CA ALA A 481 16.42 -17.73 -0.84
C ALA A 481 15.67 -16.40 -1.04
N SER A 482 14.63 -16.36 -1.89
CA SER A 482 13.88 -15.13 -2.16
C SER A 482 13.19 -14.60 -0.90
N TRP A 483 13.18 -13.27 -0.72
CA TRP A 483 12.53 -12.66 0.45
C TRP A 483 11.02 -13.00 0.52
N ARG A 484 10.35 -13.17 -0.63
CA ARG A 484 8.93 -13.53 -0.70
C ARG A 484 8.65 -14.90 -0.07
N TRP A 485 9.48 -15.87 -0.37
CA TRP A 485 9.34 -17.18 0.28
C TRP A 485 9.80 -17.14 1.74
N ARG A 486 10.89 -16.43 2.02
CA ARG A 486 11.46 -16.37 3.38
C ARG A 486 10.47 -15.81 4.39
N ILE A 487 9.74 -14.72 4.07
CA ILE A 487 8.76 -14.15 5.01
C ILE A 487 7.60 -15.10 5.31
N ILE A 488 7.22 -15.98 4.37
CA ILE A 488 6.21 -17.02 4.59
C ILE A 488 6.76 -18.12 5.50
N LEU A 489 7.91 -18.68 5.16
CA LEU A 489 8.51 -19.78 5.91
C LEU A 489 8.85 -19.34 7.35
N LEU A 490 9.49 -18.18 7.52
CA LEU A 490 9.88 -17.66 8.83
C LEU A 490 8.67 -17.42 9.74
N ARG A 491 7.54 -16.96 9.19
CA ARG A 491 6.28 -16.85 9.94
C ARG A 491 5.86 -18.21 10.50
N THR A 492 5.87 -19.27 9.70
CA THR A 492 5.48 -20.60 10.17
C THR A 492 6.45 -21.18 11.19
N VAL A 493 7.75 -20.89 11.06
CA VAL A 493 8.77 -21.28 12.06
C VAL A 493 8.49 -20.63 13.40
N ILE A 494 8.24 -19.31 13.41
CA ILE A 494 7.99 -18.56 14.64
C ILE A 494 6.68 -19.02 15.29
N ASP A 495 5.61 -19.21 14.52
CA ASP A 495 4.34 -19.72 15.03
C ASP A 495 4.50 -21.09 15.69
N MET A 496 5.29 -21.99 15.07
CA MET A 496 5.52 -23.34 15.58
C MET A 496 6.34 -23.35 16.87
N GLU A 497 7.39 -22.54 16.91
CA GLU A 497 8.24 -22.40 18.11
C GLU A 497 7.42 -21.86 19.30
N PHE A 498 6.58 -20.86 19.08
CA PHE A 498 5.68 -20.36 20.12
C PHE A 498 4.68 -21.42 20.58
N ALA A 499 4.12 -22.20 19.63
CA ALA A 499 3.17 -23.25 19.97
C ALA A 499 3.80 -24.36 20.83
N GLU A 500 5.01 -24.79 20.51
CA GLU A 500 5.70 -25.86 21.23
C GLU A 500 6.26 -25.42 22.59
N HIS A 501 6.56 -24.13 22.76
CA HIS A 501 7.22 -23.61 23.96
C HIS A 501 6.31 -22.70 24.81
N GLY A 502 4.98 -22.84 24.69
CA GLY A 502 4.01 -22.11 25.52
C GLY A 502 4.06 -20.59 25.36
N GLY A 503 4.42 -20.11 24.16
CA GLY A 503 4.53 -18.69 23.87
C GLY A 503 5.88 -18.07 24.30
N LEU A 504 6.84 -18.88 24.74
CA LEU A 504 8.17 -18.38 25.11
C LEU A 504 9.10 -18.35 23.90
N PRO A 505 9.99 -17.34 23.78
CA PRO A 505 10.96 -17.27 22.70
C PRO A 505 11.99 -18.38 22.82
N THR A 506 12.44 -18.87 21.66
CA THR A 506 13.53 -19.82 21.54
C THR A 506 14.64 -19.21 20.71
N ALA A 507 15.81 -19.82 20.71
CA ALA A 507 16.91 -19.43 19.83
C ALA A 507 16.52 -19.50 18.33
N ALA A 508 15.59 -20.39 17.98
CA ALA A 508 15.04 -20.47 16.62
C ALA A 508 14.13 -19.27 16.28
N CYS A 509 13.29 -18.84 17.22
CA CYS A 509 12.53 -17.59 17.10
C CYS A 509 13.47 -16.40 16.91
N ASP A 510 14.48 -16.24 17.75
CA ASP A 510 15.42 -15.11 17.68
C ASP A 510 16.13 -15.07 16.32
N LYS A 511 16.55 -16.24 15.81
CA LYS A 511 17.16 -16.34 14.49
C LYS A 511 16.19 -15.95 13.37
N ALA A 512 14.96 -16.43 13.42
CA ALA A 512 13.93 -16.11 12.43
C ALA A 512 13.58 -14.62 12.43
N PHE A 513 13.44 -14.02 13.60
CA PHE A 513 13.23 -12.58 13.73
C PHE A 513 14.41 -11.76 13.23
N ALA A 514 15.63 -12.16 13.52
CA ALA A 514 16.84 -11.49 13.03
C ALA A 514 16.87 -11.46 11.49
N GLU A 515 16.45 -12.53 10.83
CA GLU A 515 16.34 -12.58 9.37
C GLU A 515 15.21 -11.67 8.86
N LEU A 516 14.02 -11.70 9.47
CA LEU A 516 12.91 -10.78 9.12
C LEU A 516 13.32 -9.31 9.28
N ILE A 517 14.05 -8.96 10.34
CA ILE A 517 14.59 -7.63 10.57
C ILE A 517 15.52 -7.21 9.41
N GLN A 518 16.36 -8.11 8.93
CA GLN A 518 17.24 -7.84 7.80
C GLN A 518 16.48 -7.65 6.49
N ILE A 519 15.53 -8.55 6.18
CA ILE A 519 14.68 -8.47 4.99
C ILE A 519 13.91 -7.14 4.95
N TYR A 520 13.43 -6.69 6.11
CA TYR A 520 12.64 -5.46 6.25
C TYR A 520 13.48 -4.20 6.44
N HIS A 521 14.79 -4.31 6.56
CA HIS A 521 15.71 -3.23 6.93
C HIS A 521 15.37 -2.54 8.26
N ALA A 522 14.69 -3.22 9.17
CA ALA A 522 14.19 -2.63 10.41
C ALA A 522 15.32 -2.11 11.32
N GLN A 523 16.53 -2.67 11.25
CA GLN A 523 17.72 -2.18 11.96
C GLN A 523 18.12 -0.75 11.55
N ARG A 524 17.69 -0.27 10.39
CA ARG A 524 17.98 1.09 9.90
C ARG A 524 16.97 2.13 10.39
N SER A 525 15.77 1.70 10.77
CA SER A 525 14.68 2.61 11.15
C SER A 525 15.05 3.51 12.34
N HIS A 526 15.84 3.01 13.27
CA HIS A 526 16.28 3.75 14.46
C HIS A 526 17.41 4.76 14.22
N ALA A 527 18.16 4.59 13.14
CA ALA A 527 19.29 5.49 12.82
C ALA A 527 18.82 6.78 12.15
N TRP A 528 17.62 6.78 11.58
CA TRP A 528 17.19 7.83 10.66
C TRP A 528 16.43 8.96 11.30
N VAL A 529 15.62 8.68 12.31
CA VAL A 529 14.77 9.71 12.90
C VAL A 529 14.86 9.64 14.41
N LYS A 530 15.47 10.65 14.99
CA LYS A 530 15.28 11.01 16.40
C LYS A 530 13.88 11.63 16.56
N SER A 531 12.85 10.89 16.19
CA SER A 531 11.48 11.34 16.28
C SER A 531 11.04 11.43 17.74
N PRO A 532 10.14 12.35 18.09
CA PRO A 532 9.37 12.28 19.34
C PRO A 532 8.68 10.93 19.53
N ILE A 533 8.34 10.20 18.46
CA ILE A 533 7.87 8.82 18.51
C ILE A 533 8.96 7.90 19.09
N SER A 534 10.23 8.17 18.86
CA SER A 534 11.31 7.38 19.47
C SER A 534 11.27 7.37 21.00
N LYS A 535 10.54 8.29 21.63
CA LYS A 535 10.25 8.22 23.06
C LYS A 535 9.35 7.06 23.46
N ARG A 536 8.58 6.50 22.51
CA ARG A 536 7.80 5.27 22.72
C ARG A 536 8.67 4.01 22.66
N TYR A 537 9.81 4.12 22.02
CA TYR A 537 10.73 3.03 21.74
C TYR A 537 11.99 3.10 22.61
N LYS A 538 11.89 3.65 23.81
CA LYS A 538 12.99 3.51 24.75
C LYS A 538 13.12 2.04 25.14
N PRO A 539 14.33 1.46 24.99
CA PRO A 539 14.59 0.10 25.43
C PRO A 539 14.33 -0.06 26.93
#